data_c3840771bb4f184983301afd6a22a27e
#
_entry.id   c3840771bb4f184983301afd6a22a27e
#
_cell.length_a   1.000
_cell.length_b   1.000
_cell.length_c   1.000
_cell.angle_alpha   90.00
_cell.angle_beta   90.00
_cell.angle_gamma   90.00
#
_symmetry.space_group_name_H-M   'P 1'
#
loop_
_entity.id
_entity.type
_entity.pdbx_description
1 polymer ?
#
loop_
_entity_poly.entity_id
_entity_poly.type
_entity_poly.pdbx_seq_one_letter_code
_entity_poly.pdbx_strand_id
1 'polypeptide(L)'
;MMNRKFKILIVVLLLCLVGSYIVYQSYRKIGLGNYRNVIVNYGKEIDMAADRYNVSSAFLKSLCALESSGKSIPGSRFEPHVFEKLKKLKRGEISVYDGLNPSDLVNCSDDALRNLATSWGPFQLMGYKCLELGIAVNDLRGKQSVEYSVNWISKSYGHLIRAKKYEDAFHFHNTGRLVPSIGLYLTHDKSYIPRGIKYMEYFMKN
;
A
#
# COMPACT_ATOMS: atom_id res chain seq x y z
N MET A 1 51.88 -7.69 26.37
CA MET A 1 51.36 -8.84 25.61
C MET A 1 49.92 -9.13 26.02
N MET A 2 48.94 -9.06 25.15
CA MET A 2 47.51 -9.26 25.47
C MET A 2 47.24 -10.73 25.83
N ASN A 3 46.56 -10.98 26.95
CA ASN A 3 46.28 -12.32 27.46
C ASN A 3 45.43 -13.11 26.42
N ARG A 4 45.73 -14.43 26.25
CA ARG A 4 45.02 -15.34 25.33
C ARG A 4 43.50 -15.35 25.56
N LYS A 5 43.04 -15.31 26.82
CA LYS A 5 41.61 -15.22 27.17
C LYS A 5 40.97 -13.92 26.67
N PHE A 6 41.69 -12.80 26.70
CA PHE A 6 41.22 -11.52 26.23
C PHE A 6 41.11 -11.47 24.69
N LYS A 7 42.04 -12.13 23.96
CA LYS A 7 41.94 -12.28 22.51
C LYS A 7 40.73 -13.11 22.11
N ILE A 8 40.43 -14.20 22.81
CA ILE A 8 39.26 -15.05 22.58
C ILE A 8 37.97 -14.24 22.81
N LEU A 9 37.91 -13.47 23.91
CA LEU A 9 36.74 -12.62 24.19
C LEU A 9 36.46 -11.61 23.09
N ILE A 10 37.51 -10.95 22.56
CA ILE A 10 37.36 -10.02 21.42
C ILE A 10 36.82 -10.73 20.16
N VAL A 11 37.33 -11.91 19.86
CA VAL A 11 36.86 -12.68 18.69
C VAL A 11 35.38 -13.06 18.84
N VAL A 12 34.98 -13.54 20.02
CA VAL A 12 33.58 -13.87 20.32
C VAL A 12 32.67 -12.63 20.19
N LEU A 13 33.08 -11.48 20.71
CA LEU A 13 32.33 -10.24 20.59
C LEU A 13 32.18 -9.80 19.11
N LEU A 14 33.24 -9.91 18.32
CA LEU A 14 33.18 -9.59 16.88
C LEU A 14 32.24 -10.54 16.13
N LEU A 15 32.26 -11.83 16.42
CA LEU A 15 31.35 -12.82 15.83
C LEU A 15 29.89 -12.54 16.20
N CYS A 16 29.63 -12.15 17.47
CA CYS A 16 28.30 -11.73 17.91
C CYS A 16 27.81 -10.46 17.17
N LEU A 17 28.69 -9.47 16.98
CA LEU A 17 28.35 -8.25 16.23
C LEU A 17 28.07 -8.54 14.76
N VAL A 18 28.90 -9.36 14.12
CA VAL A 18 28.67 -9.79 12.72
C VAL A 18 27.37 -10.60 12.60
N GLY A 19 27.12 -11.53 13.52
CA GLY A 19 25.88 -12.30 13.57
C GLY A 19 24.65 -11.38 13.75
N SER A 20 24.71 -10.44 14.69
CA SER A 20 23.66 -9.45 14.91
C SER A 20 23.42 -8.56 13.67
N TYR A 21 24.49 -8.15 12.99
CA TYR A 21 24.40 -7.37 11.78
C TYR A 21 23.75 -8.16 10.63
N ILE A 22 24.12 -9.43 10.43
CA ILE A 22 23.53 -10.32 9.43
C ILE A 22 22.02 -10.52 9.72
N VAL A 23 21.67 -10.78 10.97
CA VAL A 23 20.29 -10.89 11.43
C VAL A 23 19.54 -9.58 11.18
N TYR A 24 20.09 -8.44 11.56
CA TYR A 24 19.51 -7.12 11.31
C TYR A 24 19.29 -6.86 9.82
N GLN A 25 20.26 -7.16 8.95
CA GLN A 25 20.13 -7.03 7.49
C GLN A 25 19.07 -7.99 6.93
N SER A 26 18.96 -9.20 7.47
CA SER A 26 17.92 -10.16 7.11
C SER A 26 16.54 -9.67 7.55
N TYR A 27 16.40 -9.13 8.75
CA TYR A 27 15.18 -8.48 9.25
C TYR A 27 14.76 -7.30 8.34
N ARG A 28 15.72 -6.45 7.98
CA ARG A 28 15.47 -5.33 7.07
C ARG A 28 15.04 -5.79 5.66
N LYS A 29 15.68 -6.84 5.12
CA LYS A 29 15.31 -7.43 3.83
C LYS A 29 13.94 -8.12 3.83
N ILE A 30 13.53 -8.71 4.96
CA ILE A 30 12.28 -9.45 5.08
C ILE A 30 11.10 -8.51 5.41
N GLY A 31 11.36 -7.25 5.80
CA GLY A 31 10.29 -6.29 6.12
C GLY A 31 9.53 -6.62 7.41
N LEU A 32 10.14 -7.35 8.37
CA LEU A 32 9.50 -7.73 9.63
C LEU A 32 8.99 -6.54 10.43
N GLY A 33 9.65 -5.38 10.31
CA GLY A 33 9.14 -4.12 10.86
C GLY A 33 7.78 -3.74 10.27
N ASN A 34 7.59 -3.97 8.97
CA ASN A 34 6.34 -3.67 8.27
C ASN A 34 5.21 -4.58 8.76
N TYR A 35 5.46 -5.89 8.96
CA TYR A 35 4.46 -6.83 9.48
C TYR A 35 3.95 -6.41 10.85
N ARG A 36 4.87 -6.13 11.78
CA ARG A 36 4.53 -5.68 13.12
C ARG A 36 3.71 -4.39 13.08
N ASN A 37 4.15 -3.41 12.29
CA ASN A 37 3.45 -2.14 12.14
C ASN A 37 2.01 -2.34 11.64
N VAL A 38 1.82 -3.19 10.62
CA VAL A 38 0.48 -3.50 10.09
C VAL A 38 -0.40 -4.10 11.17
N ILE A 39 0.09 -5.13 11.89
CA ILE A 39 -0.68 -5.81 12.94
C ILE A 39 -1.05 -4.82 14.04
N VAL A 40 -0.08 -4.04 14.55
CA VAL A 40 -0.28 -3.13 15.69
C VAL A 40 -1.17 -1.95 15.32
N ASN A 41 -0.98 -1.37 14.11
CA ASN A 41 -1.64 -0.13 13.76
C ASN A 41 -2.99 -0.33 13.07
N TYR A 42 -3.17 -1.43 12.33
CA TYR A 42 -4.32 -1.63 11.44
C TYR A 42 -4.91 -3.05 11.47
N GLY A 43 -4.28 -4.01 12.17
CA GLY A 43 -4.65 -5.42 12.08
C GLY A 43 -6.12 -5.67 12.35
N LYS A 44 -6.65 -5.11 13.45
CA LYS A 44 -8.05 -5.25 13.84
C LYS A 44 -9.00 -4.63 12.82
N GLU A 45 -8.73 -3.41 12.39
CA GLU A 45 -9.55 -2.69 11.42
C GLU A 45 -9.56 -3.39 10.05
N ILE A 46 -8.40 -3.94 9.63
CA ILE A 46 -8.30 -4.71 8.39
C ILE A 46 -9.09 -6.03 8.49
N ASP A 47 -8.98 -6.76 9.60
CA ASP A 47 -9.71 -8.02 9.78
C ASP A 47 -11.23 -7.78 9.75
N MET A 48 -11.72 -6.77 10.45
CA MET A 48 -13.14 -6.40 10.45
C MET A 48 -13.64 -5.99 9.05
N ALA A 49 -12.86 -5.21 8.31
CA ALA A 49 -13.21 -4.81 6.96
C ALA A 49 -13.13 -5.99 5.97
N ALA A 50 -12.12 -6.86 6.12
CA ALA A 50 -11.98 -8.07 5.31
C ALA A 50 -13.20 -8.98 5.41
N ASP A 51 -13.68 -9.22 6.64
CA ASP A 51 -14.88 -10.01 6.90
C ASP A 51 -16.13 -9.35 6.28
N ARG A 52 -16.32 -8.04 6.52
CA ARG A 52 -17.47 -7.28 6.00
C ARG A 52 -17.57 -7.31 4.49
N TYR A 53 -16.46 -7.17 3.79
CA TYR A 53 -16.42 -7.09 2.32
C TYR A 53 -16.06 -8.40 1.64
N ASN A 54 -15.93 -9.49 2.40
CA ASN A 54 -15.60 -10.83 1.91
C ASN A 54 -14.35 -10.82 1.01
N VAL A 55 -13.24 -10.29 1.55
CA VAL A 55 -11.92 -10.27 0.89
C VAL A 55 -10.84 -10.80 1.84
N SER A 56 -9.72 -11.27 1.31
CA SER A 56 -8.64 -11.84 2.11
C SER A 56 -7.98 -10.80 3.02
N SER A 57 -8.04 -11.00 4.35
CA SER A 57 -7.31 -10.20 5.33
C SER A 57 -5.79 -10.24 5.10
N ALA A 58 -5.24 -11.41 4.78
CA ALA A 58 -3.82 -11.55 4.46
C ALA A 58 -3.40 -10.72 3.25
N PHE A 59 -4.24 -10.64 2.20
CA PHE A 59 -4.01 -9.77 1.06
C PHE A 59 -4.01 -8.29 1.48
N LEU A 60 -5.01 -7.85 2.24
CA LEU A 60 -5.12 -6.46 2.67
C LEU A 60 -3.97 -6.05 3.60
N LYS A 61 -3.58 -6.91 4.56
CA LYS A 61 -2.40 -6.67 5.41
C LYS A 61 -1.14 -6.53 4.58
N SER A 62 -0.99 -7.34 3.55
CA SER A 62 0.16 -7.29 2.62
C SER A 62 0.17 -6.00 1.81
N LEU A 63 -0.99 -5.59 1.32
CA LEU A 63 -1.14 -4.33 0.60
C LEU A 63 -0.79 -3.14 1.49
N CYS A 64 -1.30 -3.10 2.73
CA CYS A 64 -0.93 -2.08 3.72
C CYS A 64 0.59 -2.05 4.00
N ALA A 65 1.24 -3.22 4.08
CA ALA A 65 2.69 -3.31 4.24
C ALA A 65 3.46 -2.75 3.03
N LEU A 66 2.97 -2.99 1.81
CA LEU A 66 3.56 -2.47 0.56
C LEU A 66 3.43 -0.95 0.47
N GLU A 67 2.22 -0.43 0.69
CA GLU A 67 1.86 0.95 0.41
C GLU A 67 2.37 1.94 1.46
N SER A 68 2.25 1.59 2.73
CA SER A 68 2.56 2.50 3.84
C SER A 68 3.57 1.97 4.85
N SER A 69 4.08 0.74 4.63
CA SER A 69 4.88 0.00 5.63
C SER A 69 4.13 -0.19 6.97
N GLY A 70 2.80 -0.09 6.95
CA GLY A 70 1.95 -0.17 8.12
C GLY A 70 2.14 0.95 9.14
N LYS A 71 2.71 2.09 8.76
CA LYS A 71 2.96 3.23 9.66
C LYS A 71 1.65 3.77 10.22
N SER A 72 1.61 4.12 11.52
CA SER A 72 0.44 4.72 12.18
C SER A 72 0.02 6.05 11.55
N ILE A 73 0.99 6.80 11.02
CA ILE A 73 0.79 8.00 10.21
C ILE A 73 1.37 7.70 8.83
N PRO A 74 0.55 7.22 7.88
CA PRO A 74 1.00 7.00 6.51
C PRO A 74 1.44 8.31 5.88
N GLY A 75 2.49 8.26 5.08
CA GLY A 75 2.83 9.38 4.22
C GLY A 75 1.73 9.64 3.18
N SER A 76 1.78 10.80 2.56
CA SER A 76 0.97 11.10 1.39
C SER A 76 1.89 11.36 0.20
N ARG A 77 1.42 11.05 -1.00
CA ARG A 77 2.19 11.26 -2.22
C ARG A 77 1.37 12.02 -3.25
N PHE A 78 1.81 13.21 -3.57
CA PHE A 78 1.24 14.02 -4.64
C PHE A 78 1.69 13.50 -6.01
N GLU A 79 0.72 13.36 -6.94
CA GLU A 79 0.92 12.89 -8.29
C GLU A 79 0.69 14.03 -9.31
N PRO A 80 1.75 14.73 -9.75
CA PRO A 80 1.61 15.88 -10.65
C PRO A 80 0.85 15.57 -11.94
N HIS A 81 1.07 14.37 -12.52
CA HIS A 81 0.40 13.95 -13.74
C HIS A 81 -1.12 13.74 -13.54
N VAL A 82 -1.55 13.29 -12.37
CA VAL A 82 -2.97 13.18 -12.00
C VAL A 82 -3.56 14.57 -11.83
N PHE A 83 -2.87 15.47 -11.16
CA PHE A 83 -3.30 16.85 -10.98
C PHE A 83 -3.57 17.54 -12.32
N GLU A 84 -2.65 17.42 -13.28
CA GLU A 84 -2.86 17.98 -14.63
C GLU A 84 -4.03 17.33 -15.35
N LYS A 85 -4.26 16.01 -15.17
CA LYS A 85 -5.45 15.34 -15.74
C LYS A 85 -6.74 15.86 -15.11
N LEU A 86 -6.80 16.03 -13.81
CA LEU A 86 -7.98 16.58 -13.11
C LEU A 86 -8.25 18.03 -13.53
N LYS A 87 -7.20 18.85 -13.73
CA LYS A 87 -7.37 20.21 -14.28
C LYS A 87 -7.94 20.20 -15.67
N LYS A 88 -7.45 19.33 -16.56
CA LYS A 88 -7.99 19.17 -17.91
C LYS A 88 -9.44 18.71 -17.89
N LEU A 89 -9.78 17.76 -17.03
CA LEU A 89 -11.15 17.29 -16.83
C LEU A 89 -12.06 18.44 -16.37
N LYS A 90 -11.63 19.19 -15.32
CA LYS A 90 -12.39 20.34 -14.80
C LYS A 90 -12.68 21.39 -15.89
N ARG A 91 -11.73 21.64 -16.79
CA ARG A 91 -11.89 22.60 -17.91
C ARG A 91 -12.68 22.04 -19.11
N GLY A 92 -13.09 20.76 -19.07
CA GLY A 92 -13.76 20.10 -20.17
C GLY A 92 -12.86 19.77 -21.36
N GLU A 93 -11.53 19.83 -21.22
CA GLU A 93 -10.57 19.46 -22.25
C GLU A 93 -10.54 17.93 -22.48
N ILE A 94 -10.95 17.16 -21.49
CA ILE A 94 -11.25 15.73 -21.59
C ILE A 94 -12.61 15.47 -20.96
N SER A 95 -13.34 14.50 -21.49
CA SER A 95 -14.72 14.21 -21.08
C SER A 95 -14.82 13.29 -19.87
N VAL A 96 -13.77 12.47 -19.62
CA VAL A 96 -13.75 11.48 -18.53
C VAL A 96 -12.32 11.20 -18.08
N TYR A 97 -12.14 10.98 -16.77
CA TYR A 97 -10.89 10.48 -16.20
C TYR A 97 -11.21 9.54 -15.03
N ASP A 98 -10.91 8.25 -15.19
CA ASP A 98 -11.08 7.20 -14.18
C ASP A 98 -12.47 7.22 -13.50
N GLY A 99 -13.51 7.32 -14.32
CA GLY A 99 -14.92 7.38 -13.90
C GLY A 99 -15.44 8.76 -13.50
N LEU A 100 -14.59 9.79 -13.41
CA LEU A 100 -14.98 11.16 -13.13
C LEU A 100 -15.35 11.92 -14.40
N ASN A 101 -16.31 12.85 -14.27
CA ASN A 101 -16.75 13.78 -15.31
C ASN A 101 -16.41 15.23 -14.90
N PRO A 102 -16.43 16.20 -15.83
CA PRO A 102 -16.19 17.61 -15.52
C PRO A 102 -17.08 18.17 -14.41
N SER A 103 -18.35 17.74 -14.35
CA SER A 103 -19.32 18.15 -13.32
C SER A 103 -18.89 17.81 -11.90
N ASP A 104 -18.13 16.73 -11.72
CA ASP A 104 -17.64 16.28 -10.40
C ASP A 104 -16.61 17.25 -9.82
N LEU A 105 -15.97 18.07 -10.66
CA LEU A 105 -14.86 18.95 -10.29
C LEU A 105 -15.18 20.43 -10.44
N VAL A 106 -16.36 20.82 -10.88
CA VAL A 106 -16.71 22.21 -11.23
C VAL A 106 -16.43 23.21 -10.09
N ASN A 107 -16.71 22.80 -8.83
CA ASN A 107 -16.53 23.63 -7.64
C ASN A 107 -15.18 23.39 -6.93
N CYS A 108 -14.30 22.57 -7.47
CA CYS A 108 -13.00 22.28 -6.84
C CYS A 108 -12.04 23.46 -7.02
N SER A 109 -11.45 23.97 -5.93
CA SER A 109 -10.27 24.85 -6.00
C SER A 109 -9.03 24.06 -6.46
N ASP A 110 -7.94 24.77 -6.79
CA ASP A 110 -6.66 24.11 -7.10
C ASP A 110 -6.11 23.31 -5.91
N ASP A 111 -6.33 23.77 -4.68
CA ASP A 111 -5.95 23.03 -3.47
C ASP A 111 -6.81 21.77 -3.30
N ALA A 112 -8.11 21.83 -3.60
CA ALA A 112 -8.97 20.65 -3.62
C ALA A 112 -8.48 19.66 -4.69
N LEU A 113 -8.19 20.10 -5.90
CA LEU A 113 -7.65 19.26 -6.98
C LEU A 113 -6.31 18.64 -6.59
N ARG A 114 -5.44 19.38 -5.87
CA ARG A 114 -4.17 18.85 -5.34
C ARG A 114 -4.42 17.72 -4.35
N ASN A 115 -5.37 17.89 -3.42
CA ASN A 115 -5.75 16.84 -2.47
C ASN A 115 -6.34 15.62 -3.19
N LEU A 116 -7.15 15.82 -4.23
CA LEU A 116 -7.68 14.75 -5.06
C LEU A 116 -6.59 14.01 -5.85
N ALA A 117 -5.52 14.72 -6.25
CA ALA A 117 -4.36 14.16 -6.95
C ALA A 117 -3.26 13.62 -6.01
N THR A 118 -3.57 13.43 -4.74
CA THR A 118 -2.65 12.91 -3.74
C THR A 118 -3.15 11.55 -3.26
N SER A 119 -2.25 10.59 -3.05
CA SER A 119 -2.58 9.31 -2.42
C SER A 119 -2.54 9.41 -0.90
N TRP A 120 -3.48 8.73 -0.22
CA TRP A 120 -3.70 8.86 1.21
C TRP A 120 -3.89 7.51 1.90
N GLY A 121 -3.58 7.50 3.19
CA GLY A 121 -3.92 6.41 4.10
C GLY A 121 -3.05 5.16 3.95
N PRO A 122 -3.38 4.09 4.71
CA PRO A 122 -2.57 2.88 4.76
C PRO A 122 -2.50 2.11 3.44
N PHE A 123 -3.48 2.29 2.55
CA PHE A 123 -3.53 1.67 1.23
C PHE A 123 -3.15 2.62 0.09
N GLN A 124 -2.71 3.85 0.38
CA GLN A 124 -2.33 4.87 -0.60
C GLN A 124 -3.38 5.06 -1.71
N LEU A 125 -4.67 5.09 -1.31
CA LEU A 125 -5.76 5.32 -2.25
C LEU A 125 -5.71 6.76 -2.77
N MET A 126 -5.86 6.94 -4.08
CA MET A 126 -5.89 8.27 -4.71
C MET A 126 -7.07 9.10 -4.17
N GLY A 127 -6.80 10.35 -3.82
CA GLY A 127 -7.78 11.24 -3.21
C GLY A 127 -9.07 11.40 -3.99
N TYR A 128 -9.00 11.41 -5.34
CA TYR A 128 -10.21 11.53 -6.16
C TYR A 128 -11.19 10.35 -6.02
N LYS A 129 -10.75 9.21 -5.46
CA LYS A 129 -11.66 8.07 -5.17
C LYS A 129 -12.67 8.41 -4.06
N CYS A 130 -12.43 9.46 -3.27
CA CYS A 130 -13.41 9.95 -2.30
C CYS A 130 -14.73 10.39 -2.97
N LEU A 131 -14.69 10.90 -4.22
CA LEU A 131 -15.86 11.32 -4.96
C LEU A 131 -16.76 10.11 -5.31
N GLU A 132 -16.15 9.01 -5.75
CA GLU A 132 -16.85 7.74 -6.02
C GLU A 132 -17.44 7.13 -4.73
N LEU A 133 -16.74 7.30 -3.60
CA LEU A 133 -17.18 6.80 -2.30
C LEU A 133 -18.21 7.69 -1.59
N GLY A 134 -18.43 8.93 -2.04
CA GLY A 134 -19.30 9.91 -1.40
C GLY A 134 -18.78 10.37 -0.03
N ILE A 135 -17.46 10.48 0.15
CA ILE A 135 -16.79 10.86 1.40
C ILE A 135 -15.87 12.07 1.20
N ALA A 136 -15.38 12.66 2.26
CA ALA A 136 -14.35 13.69 2.19
C ALA A 136 -12.94 13.07 2.01
N VAL A 137 -12.02 13.79 1.34
CA VAL A 137 -10.60 13.35 1.21
C VAL A 137 -9.98 13.09 2.59
N ASN A 138 -10.39 13.83 3.61
CA ASN A 138 -9.87 13.65 4.97
C ASN A 138 -10.21 12.29 5.58
N ASP A 139 -11.30 11.65 5.13
CA ASP A 139 -11.71 10.31 5.58
C ASP A 139 -10.78 9.20 5.05
N LEU A 140 -9.95 9.51 4.04
CA LEU A 140 -8.92 8.60 3.53
C LEU A 140 -7.65 8.60 4.39
N ARG A 141 -7.63 9.29 5.54
CA ARG A 141 -6.47 9.39 6.43
C ARG A 141 -6.66 8.54 7.70
N GLY A 142 -5.57 8.01 8.22
CA GLY A 142 -5.57 7.27 9.49
C GLY A 142 -6.34 5.93 9.45
N LYS A 143 -6.75 5.45 10.61
CA LYS A 143 -7.40 4.14 10.77
C LYS A 143 -8.79 4.04 10.14
N GLN A 144 -9.55 5.13 10.17
CA GLN A 144 -10.91 5.17 9.60
C GLN A 144 -10.90 4.93 8.08
N SER A 145 -9.79 5.29 7.41
CA SER A 145 -9.63 5.07 5.98
C SER A 145 -9.60 3.60 5.57
N VAL A 146 -9.31 2.67 6.49
CA VAL A 146 -9.29 1.23 6.22
C VAL A 146 -10.65 0.80 5.67
N GLU A 147 -11.74 1.16 6.35
CA GLU A 147 -13.10 0.80 5.94
C GLU A 147 -13.42 1.29 4.52
N TYR A 148 -13.18 2.58 4.25
CA TYR A 148 -13.45 3.19 2.94
C TYR A 148 -12.57 2.61 1.84
N SER A 149 -11.29 2.43 2.13
CA SER A 149 -10.35 1.85 1.15
C SER A 149 -10.69 0.41 0.81
N VAL A 150 -11.05 -0.41 1.80
CA VAL A 150 -11.42 -1.82 1.57
C VAL A 150 -12.76 -1.92 0.84
N ASN A 151 -13.72 -1.04 1.12
CA ASN A 151 -14.97 -0.92 0.33
C ASN A 151 -14.63 -0.68 -1.15
N TRP A 152 -13.80 0.32 -1.44
CA TRP A 152 -13.38 0.61 -2.81
C TRP A 152 -12.63 -0.57 -3.45
N ILE A 153 -11.67 -1.16 -2.76
CA ILE A 153 -10.92 -2.34 -3.21
C ILE A 153 -11.87 -3.49 -3.57
N SER A 154 -12.83 -3.77 -2.68
CA SER A 154 -13.79 -4.87 -2.89
C SER A 154 -14.68 -4.65 -4.11
N LYS A 155 -15.13 -3.41 -4.34
CA LYS A 155 -15.95 -3.05 -5.51
C LYS A 155 -15.14 -3.07 -6.80
N SER A 156 -13.93 -2.54 -6.78
CA SER A 156 -13.08 -2.34 -7.96
C SER A 156 -12.48 -3.66 -8.46
N TYR A 157 -11.77 -4.38 -7.59
CA TYR A 157 -11.07 -5.62 -7.97
C TYR A 157 -11.15 -6.74 -6.93
N GLY A 158 -12.10 -6.67 -5.99
CA GLY A 158 -12.31 -7.73 -5.00
C GLY A 158 -12.63 -9.10 -5.61
N HIS A 159 -13.18 -9.14 -6.83
CA HIS A 159 -13.39 -10.38 -7.57
C HIS A 159 -12.06 -11.13 -7.85
N LEU A 160 -10.96 -10.41 -8.10
CA LEU A 160 -9.64 -11.01 -8.28
C LEU A 160 -9.12 -11.62 -6.97
N ILE A 161 -9.32 -10.92 -5.84
CA ILE A 161 -8.91 -11.38 -4.52
C ILE A 161 -9.69 -12.65 -4.15
N ARG A 162 -11.01 -12.67 -4.35
CA ARG A 162 -11.88 -13.84 -4.11
C ARG A 162 -11.52 -15.02 -4.99
N ALA A 163 -11.12 -14.75 -6.24
CA ALA A 163 -10.63 -15.78 -7.18
C ALA A 163 -9.18 -16.20 -6.92
N LYS A 164 -8.54 -15.69 -5.86
CA LYS A 164 -7.12 -15.93 -5.52
C LYS A 164 -6.13 -15.52 -6.60
N LYS A 165 -6.51 -14.61 -7.50
CA LYS A 165 -5.64 -14.00 -8.52
C LYS A 165 -4.87 -12.83 -7.91
N TYR A 166 -4.02 -13.15 -6.95
CA TYR A 166 -3.38 -12.12 -6.11
C TYR A 166 -2.37 -11.27 -6.86
N GLU A 167 -1.62 -11.83 -7.81
CA GLU A 167 -0.70 -11.05 -8.67
C GLU A 167 -1.47 -10.00 -9.48
N ASP A 168 -2.57 -10.41 -10.10
CA ASP A 168 -3.46 -9.48 -10.82
C ASP A 168 -4.03 -8.40 -9.89
N ALA A 169 -4.42 -8.76 -8.66
CA ALA A 169 -4.96 -7.82 -7.69
C ALA A 169 -3.92 -6.79 -7.24
N PHE A 170 -2.68 -7.21 -6.92
CA PHE A 170 -1.57 -6.30 -6.62
C PHE A 170 -1.21 -5.42 -7.81
N HIS A 171 -1.16 -6.00 -9.01
CA HIS A 171 -0.86 -5.26 -10.22
C HIS A 171 -1.93 -4.22 -10.52
N PHE A 172 -3.22 -4.61 -10.39
CA PHE A 172 -4.34 -3.70 -10.59
C PHE A 172 -4.32 -2.55 -9.59
N HIS A 173 -4.05 -2.81 -8.31
CA HIS A 173 -3.94 -1.75 -7.31
C HIS A 173 -2.90 -0.69 -7.68
N ASN A 174 -1.73 -1.14 -8.16
CA ASN A 174 -0.61 -0.25 -8.49
C ASN A 174 -0.75 0.47 -9.84
N THR A 175 -1.36 -0.19 -10.85
CA THR A 175 -1.34 0.28 -12.24
C THR A 175 -2.72 0.56 -12.83
N GLY A 176 -3.80 0.14 -12.17
CA GLY A 176 -5.17 0.14 -12.71
C GLY A 176 -5.40 -0.91 -13.82
N ARG A 177 -4.48 -1.86 -14.02
CA ARG A 177 -4.54 -2.87 -15.10
C ARG A 177 -4.20 -4.26 -14.57
N LEU A 178 -4.69 -5.30 -15.25
CA LEU A 178 -4.29 -6.67 -15.01
C LEU A 178 -2.84 -6.91 -15.49
N VAL A 179 -2.23 -7.98 -14.98
CA VAL A 179 -0.92 -8.44 -15.49
C VAL A 179 -1.08 -8.73 -16.99
N PRO A 180 -0.22 -8.17 -17.86
CA PRO A 180 -0.27 -8.47 -19.29
C PRO A 180 -0.07 -9.95 -19.57
N SER A 181 -0.69 -10.47 -20.64
CA SER A 181 -0.58 -11.87 -21.05
C SER A 181 0.87 -12.34 -21.31
N ILE A 182 1.77 -11.40 -21.59
CA ILE A 182 3.21 -11.67 -21.75
C ILE A 182 3.93 -11.89 -20.41
N GLY A 183 3.22 -11.80 -19.28
CA GLY A 183 3.76 -12.05 -17.94
C GLY A 183 4.69 -10.97 -17.36
N LEU A 184 4.78 -9.78 -17.99
CA LEU A 184 5.64 -8.70 -17.50
C LEU A 184 4.83 -7.71 -16.64
N TYR A 185 5.32 -7.47 -15.42
CA TYR A 185 4.70 -6.45 -14.56
C TYR A 185 4.97 -5.03 -15.06
N LEU A 186 3.89 -4.22 -15.15
CA LEU A 186 3.96 -2.80 -15.56
C LEU A 186 4.26 -1.86 -14.38
N THR A 187 4.38 -2.40 -13.17
CA THR A 187 4.74 -1.63 -11.98
C THR A 187 6.10 -0.95 -12.15
N HIS A 188 6.25 0.28 -11.65
CA HIS A 188 7.53 1.00 -11.67
C HIS A 188 8.61 0.21 -10.91
N ASP A 189 8.28 -0.24 -9.70
CA ASP A 189 9.11 -1.17 -8.93
C ASP A 189 8.76 -2.61 -9.30
N LYS A 190 9.64 -3.30 -10.02
CA LYS A 190 9.46 -4.69 -10.46
C LYS A 190 9.39 -5.67 -9.29
N SER A 191 9.87 -5.31 -8.11
CA SER A 191 9.77 -6.13 -6.90
C SER A 191 8.43 -5.96 -6.16
N TYR A 192 7.56 -5.04 -6.57
CA TYR A 192 6.30 -4.73 -5.89
C TYR A 192 5.43 -5.97 -5.68
N ILE A 193 5.10 -6.68 -6.77
CA ILE A 193 4.25 -7.87 -6.71
C ILE A 193 4.93 -9.03 -5.97
N PRO A 194 6.19 -9.42 -6.29
CA PRO A 194 6.90 -10.44 -5.51
C PRO A 194 6.95 -10.15 -4.01
N ARG A 195 7.15 -8.89 -3.61
CA ARG A 195 7.09 -8.49 -2.18
C ARG A 195 5.69 -8.64 -1.61
N GLY A 196 4.66 -8.26 -2.37
CA GLY A 196 3.26 -8.42 -1.96
C GLY A 196 2.91 -9.87 -1.65
N ILE A 197 3.26 -10.79 -2.56
CA ILE A 197 3.06 -12.23 -2.37
C ILE A 197 3.82 -12.74 -1.13
N LYS A 198 5.09 -12.33 -0.97
CA LYS A 198 5.88 -12.71 0.21
C LYS A 198 5.27 -12.20 1.53
N TYR A 199 4.76 -10.96 1.56
CA TYR A 199 4.05 -10.44 2.72
C TYR A 199 2.79 -11.25 3.01
N MET A 200 2.06 -11.60 1.96
CA MET A 200 0.83 -12.36 2.09
C MET A 200 1.06 -13.77 2.65
N GLU A 201 2.11 -14.47 2.19
CA GLU A 201 2.51 -15.77 2.75
C GLU A 201 2.81 -15.71 4.25
N TYR A 202 3.43 -14.60 4.70
CA TYR A 202 3.66 -14.37 6.12
C TYR A 202 2.33 -14.22 6.89
N PHE A 203 1.42 -13.36 6.42
CA PHE A 203 0.14 -13.13 7.10
C PHE A 203 -0.84 -14.30 7.02
N MET A 204 -0.62 -15.26 6.12
CA MET A 204 -1.39 -16.51 6.07
C MET A 204 -0.94 -17.53 7.11
N LYS A 205 0.32 -17.42 7.59
CA LYS A 205 0.93 -18.39 8.52
C LYS A 205 0.85 -17.93 9.98
N ASN A 206 0.60 -16.65 10.21
CA ASN A 206 0.59 -16.01 11.52
C ASN A 206 -0.69 -15.22 11.77
#